data_aa63a401aa0683646f686ee494f64cad
#
_entry.id   aa63a401aa0683646f686ee494f64cad
#
_cell.length_a   1.000
_cell.length_b   1.000
_cell.length_c   1.000
_cell.angle_alpha   90.00
_cell.angle_beta   90.00
_cell.angle_gamma   90.00
#
_symmetry.space_group_name_H-M   'P 1'
#
loop_
_entity.id
_entity.type
_entity.pdbx_description
1 polymer ?
#
loop_
_entity_poly.entity_id
_entity_poly.type
_entity_poly.pdbx_seq_one_letter_code
_entity_poly.pdbx_strand_id
1 'polypeptide(L)'
;PEKARYAGKAEIAQPKLNLCRERLENGFYEAIPQLLRNYLIDKLTADAAARHIDAANDATNVFNNLLTERLTKPDGSQRRLATIPTGELIDGFGRLLAYVAPWYAGESDPLPPRDDPRRYTFNLNLIANGWAAFFPIYPSLPSNRDFNLAIAAAETAWTEKRGAWASYGDDLLLAYEYRACIKLAAAADAEEGIKKAFQRVCVDLRSLKIVGLYGFYDIPPCYRLWIWEQDLAEATEILNLVQE
;
A
#
# COMPACT_ATOMS: atom_id res chain seq x y z
N PRO A 1 0.65 -7.35 0.28
CA PRO A 1 -0.78 -7.12 0.07
C PRO A 1 -1.54 -7.41 1.36
N GLU A 2 -2.28 -6.41 1.82
CA GLU A 2 -3.04 -6.55 3.05
C GLU A 2 -4.44 -7.01 2.68
N LYS A 3 -4.82 -8.22 3.10
CA LYS A 3 -6.19 -8.69 2.97
C LYS A 3 -7.12 -7.74 3.72
N ALA A 4 -8.21 -7.34 3.09
CA ALA A 4 -9.23 -6.49 3.70
C ALA A 4 -9.87 -7.22 4.89
N ARG A 5 -9.33 -7.04 6.09
CA ARG A 5 -9.75 -7.72 7.32
C ARG A 5 -11.13 -7.29 7.82
N TYR A 6 -11.64 -6.13 7.38
CA TYR A 6 -12.89 -5.59 7.89
C TYR A 6 -14.15 -6.26 7.38
N ALA A 7 -14.05 -7.05 6.32
CA ALA A 7 -15.23 -7.68 5.72
C ALA A 7 -14.90 -9.00 5.02
N GLY A 8 -13.93 -9.73 5.42
CA GLY A 8 -13.51 -11.09 5.03
C GLY A 8 -14.05 -11.76 3.76
N LYS A 9 -15.21 -11.31 3.27
CA LYS A 9 -15.91 -11.84 2.10
C LYS A 9 -16.55 -10.71 1.31
N ALA A 10 -16.58 -10.83 -0.01
CA ALA A 10 -17.14 -9.83 -0.91
C ALA A 10 -18.61 -9.53 -0.61
N GLU A 11 -19.40 -10.54 -0.29
CA GLU A 11 -20.83 -10.43 0.01
C GLU A 11 -21.11 -9.57 1.26
N ILE A 12 -20.15 -9.50 2.20
CA ILE A 12 -20.26 -8.67 3.41
C ILE A 12 -19.73 -7.26 3.17
N ALA A 13 -18.74 -7.12 2.30
CA ALA A 13 -18.09 -5.86 2.04
C ALA A 13 -18.86 -5.01 1.02
N GLN A 14 -19.38 -5.62 -0.04
CA GLN A 14 -20.03 -4.87 -1.14
C GLN A 14 -21.20 -4.01 -0.66
N PRO A 15 -22.13 -4.47 0.21
CA PRO A 15 -23.18 -3.60 0.76
C PRO A 15 -22.64 -2.36 1.48
N LYS A 16 -21.50 -2.47 2.17
CA LYS A 16 -20.85 -1.33 2.81
C LYS A 16 -20.27 -0.36 1.80
N LEU A 17 -19.62 -0.87 0.74
CA LEU A 17 -19.11 -0.03 -0.32
C LEU A 17 -20.25 0.68 -1.08
N ASN A 18 -21.37 0.02 -1.30
CA ASN A 18 -22.56 0.62 -1.90
C ASN A 18 -23.13 1.73 -1.00
N LEU A 19 -23.22 1.51 0.32
CA LEU A 19 -23.63 2.55 1.27
C LEU A 19 -22.65 3.73 1.30
N CYS A 20 -21.35 3.46 1.23
CA CYS A 20 -20.34 4.52 1.11
C CYS A 20 -20.60 5.36 -0.16
N ARG A 21 -20.79 4.72 -1.31
CA ARG A 21 -21.10 5.39 -2.57
C ARG A 21 -22.34 6.28 -2.44
N GLU A 22 -23.43 5.74 -1.96
CA GLU A 22 -24.69 6.47 -1.73
C GLU A 22 -24.46 7.72 -0.86
N ARG A 23 -23.71 7.60 0.24
CA ARG A 23 -23.42 8.71 1.15
C ARG A 23 -22.51 9.78 0.52
N LEU A 24 -21.61 9.39 -0.38
CA LEU A 24 -20.78 10.34 -1.14
C LEU A 24 -21.61 11.08 -2.20
N GLU A 25 -22.61 10.43 -2.80
CA GLU A 25 -23.48 10.99 -3.82
C GLU A 25 -24.56 11.91 -3.25
N ASN A 26 -25.18 11.56 -2.12
CA ASN A 26 -26.30 12.28 -1.54
C ASN A 26 -25.93 13.48 -0.64
N GLY A 27 -24.64 13.81 -0.51
CA GLY A 27 -24.17 14.95 0.27
C GLY A 27 -23.94 14.67 1.76
N PHE A 28 -24.14 13.44 2.25
CA PHE A 28 -23.85 13.10 3.65
C PHE A 28 -22.40 13.45 4.04
N TYR A 29 -21.46 13.34 3.08
CA TYR A 29 -20.05 13.70 3.23
C TYR A 29 -19.67 14.95 2.42
N GLU A 30 -20.48 16.01 2.45
CA GLU A 30 -20.21 17.26 1.73
C GLU A 30 -18.90 17.95 2.14
N ALA A 31 -18.44 17.73 3.36
CA ALA A 31 -17.14 18.22 3.86
C ALA A 31 -15.92 17.55 3.18
N ILE A 32 -16.09 16.40 2.52
CA ILE A 32 -15.05 15.83 1.67
C ILE A 32 -15.03 16.61 0.35
N PRO A 33 -13.85 17.08 -0.13
CA PRO A 33 -13.75 17.77 -1.40
C PRO A 33 -14.38 17.01 -2.57
N GLN A 34 -15.12 17.72 -3.44
CA GLN A 34 -15.88 17.12 -4.55
C GLN A 34 -15.02 16.22 -5.44
N LEU A 35 -13.78 16.63 -5.73
CA LEU A 35 -12.89 15.85 -6.59
C LEU A 35 -12.53 14.49 -5.97
N LEU A 36 -12.27 14.44 -4.66
CA LEU A 36 -12.04 13.18 -3.97
C LEU A 36 -13.31 12.32 -3.91
N ARG A 37 -14.48 12.94 -3.70
CA ARG A 37 -15.76 12.21 -3.74
C ARG A 37 -15.95 11.53 -5.10
N ASN A 38 -15.78 12.28 -6.18
CA ASN A 38 -15.89 11.74 -7.55
C ASN A 38 -14.90 10.59 -7.78
N TYR A 39 -13.63 10.78 -7.42
CA TYR A 39 -12.60 9.74 -7.52
C TYR A 39 -12.98 8.45 -6.79
N LEU A 40 -13.53 8.55 -5.58
CA LEU A 40 -13.95 7.37 -4.83
C LEU A 40 -15.22 6.73 -5.43
N ILE A 41 -16.19 7.55 -5.88
CA ILE A 41 -17.42 7.08 -6.52
C ILE A 41 -17.10 6.26 -7.78
N ASP A 42 -16.17 6.73 -8.62
CA ASP A 42 -15.76 6.05 -9.85
C ASP A 42 -15.18 4.66 -9.57
N LYS A 43 -14.48 4.50 -8.43
CA LYS A 43 -13.90 3.21 -8.01
C LYS A 43 -14.88 2.29 -7.26
N LEU A 44 -15.99 2.83 -6.76
CA LEU A 44 -17.01 2.07 -6.01
C LEU A 44 -17.99 1.37 -6.97
N THR A 45 -17.45 0.49 -7.83
CA THR A 45 -18.22 -0.33 -8.76
C THR A 45 -19.02 -1.41 -8.04
N ALA A 46 -19.98 -2.04 -8.75
CA ALA A 46 -20.82 -3.09 -8.19
C ALA A 46 -20.05 -4.35 -7.73
N ASP A 47 -18.82 -4.52 -8.20
CA ASP A 47 -17.90 -5.62 -7.89
C ASP A 47 -16.62 -5.19 -7.17
N ALA A 48 -16.56 -3.94 -6.69
CA ALA A 48 -15.35 -3.36 -6.08
C ALA A 48 -14.79 -4.20 -4.92
N ALA A 49 -15.67 -4.81 -4.09
CA ALA A 49 -15.26 -5.67 -3.01
C ALA A 49 -14.63 -6.98 -3.52
N ALA A 50 -15.23 -7.61 -4.51
CA ALA A 50 -14.70 -8.84 -5.11
C ALA A 50 -13.32 -8.57 -5.74
N ARG A 51 -13.21 -7.56 -6.58
CA ARG A 51 -11.94 -7.15 -7.22
C ARG A 51 -10.82 -6.90 -6.21
N HIS A 52 -11.11 -6.17 -5.13
CA HIS A 52 -10.13 -5.92 -4.07
C HIS A 52 -9.67 -7.19 -3.35
N ILE A 53 -10.61 -8.11 -3.05
CA ILE A 53 -10.31 -9.37 -2.36
C ILE A 53 -9.56 -10.32 -3.29
N ASP A 54 -9.97 -10.42 -4.55
CA ASP A 54 -9.32 -11.27 -5.55
C ASP A 54 -7.88 -10.80 -5.83
N ALA A 55 -7.67 -9.50 -6.00
CA ALA A 55 -6.34 -8.91 -6.11
C ALA A 55 -5.44 -9.25 -4.89
N ALA A 56 -6.00 -9.22 -3.67
CA ALA A 56 -5.27 -9.59 -2.45
C ALA A 56 -4.97 -11.10 -2.39
N ASN A 57 -5.86 -11.95 -2.90
CA ASN A 57 -5.64 -13.40 -2.98
C ASN A 57 -4.56 -13.73 -4.02
N ASP A 58 -4.62 -13.14 -5.20
CA ASP A 58 -3.62 -13.31 -6.25
C ASP A 58 -2.23 -12.84 -5.79
N ALA A 59 -2.16 -11.67 -5.16
CA ALA A 59 -0.92 -11.20 -4.55
C ALA A 59 -0.38 -12.16 -3.47
N THR A 60 -1.27 -12.82 -2.72
CA THR A 60 -0.87 -13.84 -1.73
C THR A 60 -0.33 -15.10 -2.43
N ASN A 61 -0.94 -15.55 -3.52
CA ASN A 61 -0.48 -16.69 -4.31
C ASN A 61 0.91 -16.41 -4.91
N VAL A 62 1.10 -15.22 -5.49
CA VAL A 62 2.41 -14.78 -6.02
C VAL A 62 3.45 -14.73 -4.90
N PHE A 63 3.12 -14.23 -3.72
CA PHE A 63 4.02 -14.22 -2.58
C PHE A 63 4.45 -15.63 -2.15
N ASN A 64 3.51 -16.56 -2.08
CA ASN A 64 3.80 -17.95 -1.73
C ASN A 64 4.71 -18.62 -2.76
N ASN A 65 4.49 -18.36 -4.05
CA ASN A 65 5.36 -18.85 -5.12
C ASN A 65 6.77 -18.26 -5.01
N LEU A 66 6.89 -16.97 -4.78
CA LEU A 66 8.18 -16.30 -4.54
C LEU A 66 8.91 -16.86 -3.31
N LEU A 67 8.19 -17.16 -2.23
CA LEU A 67 8.78 -17.81 -1.06
C LEU A 67 9.36 -19.17 -1.42
N THR A 68 8.60 -20.01 -2.10
CA THR A 68 9.03 -21.35 -2.52
C THR A 68 10.25 -21.27 -3.43
N GLU A 69 10.19 -20.45 -4.48
CA GLU A 69 11.27 -20.29 -5.47
C GLU A 69 12.56 -19.79 -4.82
N ARG A 70 12.47 -18.70 -4.05
CA ARG A 70 13.65 -17.99 -3.56
C ARG A 70 14.23 -18.58 -2.27
N LEU A 71 13.47 -19.36 -1.52
CA LEU A 71 13.98 -20.07 -0.34
C LEU A 71 14.55 -21.45 -0.68
N THR A 72 14.22 -22.02 -1.83
CA THR A 72 14.80 -23.29 -2.27
C THR A 72 16.18 -23.05 -2.88
N LYS A 73 17.21 -23.74 -2.37
CA LYS A 73 18.57 -23.72 -2.91
C LYS A 73 18.70 -24.67 -4.10
N PRO A 74 19.79 -24.56 -4.90
CA PRO A 74 20.04 -25.48 -6.01
C PRO A 74 20.12 -26.95 -5.61
N ASP A 75 20.53 -27.24 -4.37
CA ASP A 75 20.62 -28.59 -3.81
C ASP A 75 19.27 -29.10 -3.23
N GLY A 76 18.20 -28.32 -3.36
CA GLY A 76 16.87 -28.64 -2.85
C GLY A 76 16.67 -28.30 -1.35
N SER A 77 17.70 -27.91 -0.62
CA SER A 77 17.57 -27.50 0.77
C SER A 77 16.94 -26.09 0.88
N GLN A 78 16.50 -25.73 2.07
CA GLN A 78 15.80 -24.45 2.31
C GLN A 78 16.74 -23.38 2.88
N ARG A 79 16.65 -22.16 2.34
CA ARG A 79 17.21 -20.96 2.96
C ARG A 79 16.36 -20.53 4.15
N ARG A 80 16.99 -19.93 5.15
CA ARG A 80 16.29 -19.21 6.20
C ARG A 80 15.76 -17.88 5.67
N LEU A 81 14.79 -17.31 6.40
CA LEU A 81 14.34 -15.93 6.21
C LEU A 81 15.22 -14.98 7.01
N ALA A 82 15.61 -13.87 6.41
CA ALA A 82 16.11 -12.69 7.08
C ALA A 82 14.96 -11.71 7.30
N THR A 83 14.90 -11.12 8.48
CA THR A 83 14.01 -9.99 8.78
C THR A 83 14.85 -8.73 8.96
N ILE A 84 14.46 -7.65 8.31
CA ILE A 84 15.15 -6.37 8.32
C ILE A 84 14.17 -5.35 8.91
N PRO A 85 14.24 -5.10 10.22
CA PRO A 85 13.37 -4.13 10.87
C PRO A 85 13.73 -2.71 10.43
N THR A 86 12.72 -1.84 10.34
CA THR A 86 12.90 -0.41 10.04
C THR A 86 11.94 0.42 10.88
N GLY A 87 12.44 1.50 11.49
CA GLY A 87 11.62 2.38 12.32
C GLY A 87 10.97 1.65 13.50
N GLU A 88 9.66 1.73 13.61
CA GLU A 88 8.89 1.03 14.64
C GLU A 88 8.95 -0.49 14.44
N LEU A 89 9.38 -1.21 15.49
CA LEU A 89 9.57 -2.67 15.42
C LEU A 89 8.26 -3.44 15.56
N ILE A 90 7.37 -2.97 16.39
CA ILE A 90 6.11 -3.65 16.73
C ILE A 90 4.96 -2.68 16.55
N ASP A 91 3.96 -3.05 15.77
CA ASP A 91 2.76 -2.24 15.62
C ASP A 91 1.80 -2.35 16.82
N GLY A 92 0.79 -1.48 16.85
CA GLY A 92 -0.24 -1.46 17.91
C GLY A 92 -1.03 -2.77 18.10
N PHE A 93 -0.84 -3.77 17.21
CA PHE A 93 -1.42 -5.11 17.31
C PHE A 93 -0.41 -6.19 17.72
N GLY A 94 0.82 -5.80 18.11
CA GLY A 94 1.88 -6.72 18.50
C GLY A 94 2.57 -7.45 17.33
N ARG A 95 2.47 -6.94 16.10
CA ARG A 95 3.08 -7.56 14.92
C ARG A 95 4.44 -6.94 14.63
N LEU A 96 5.44 -7.78 14.31
CA LEU A 96 6.74 -7.32 13.84
C LEU A 96 6.60 -6.62 12.48
N LEU A 97 7.10 -5.39 12.40
CA LEU A 97 7.22 -4.62 11.17
C LEU A 97 8.63 -4.80 10.62
N ALA A 98 8.75 -5.55 9.52
CA ALA A 98 10.04 -5.84 8.92
C ALA A 98 9.93 -6.08 7.41
N TYR A 99 11.00 -5.76 6.69
CA TYR A 99 11.21 -6.32 5.36
C TYR A 99 11.73 -7.74 5.48
N VAL A 100 11.37 -8.59 4.53
CA VAL A 100 11.70 -10.01 4.56
C VAL A 100 12.50 -10.36 3.31
N ALA A 101 13.61 -11.08 3.47
CA ALA A 101 14.50 -11.49 2.39
C ALA A 101 15.00 -12.93 2.61
N PRO A 102 15.48 -13.61 1.55
CA PRO A 102 16.23 -14.84 1.73
C PRO A 102 17.54 -14.59 2.48
N TRP A 103 17.89 -15.50 3.38
CA TRP A 103 19.18 -15.48 4.07
C TRP A 103 20.19 -16.33 3.27
N TYR A 104 21.18 -15.65 2.70
CA TYR A 104 22.30 -16.31 2.03
C TYR A 104 23.45 -16.51 3.03
N ALA A 105 23.98 -17.72 3.13
CA ALA A 105 25.02 -18.05 4.10
C ALA A 105 25.98 -19.12 3.59
N GLY A 106 27.26 -18.85 3.78
CA GLY A 106 28.32 -19.78 3.46
C GLY A 106 28.76 -19.81 1.98
N GLU A 107 29.77 -20.64 1.72
CA GLU A 107 30.38 -20.75 0.40
C GLU A 107 29.47 -21.46 -0.62
N SER A 108 28.63 -22.38 -0.15
CA SER A 108 27.70 -23.14 -0.99
C SER A 108 26.45 -22.33 -1.42
N ASP A 109 26.18 -21.20 -0.76
CA ASP A 109 25.06 -20.32 -1.05
C ASP A 109 25.47 -18.86 -0.85
N PRO A 110 26.40 -18.35 -1.70
CA PRO A 110 26.98 -17.04 -1.54
C PRO A 110 25.94 -15.93 -1.77
N LEU A 111 26.12 -14.85 -1.02
CA LEU A 111 25.30 -13.66 -1.19
C LEU A 111 25.46 -13.11 -2.62
N PRO A 112 24.36 -12.97 -3.40
CA PRO A 112 24.42 -12.43 -4.75
C PRO A 112 25.03 -11.01 -4.79
N PRO A 113 25.52 -10.54 -5.94
CA PRO A 113 25.99 -9.15 -6.12
C PRO A 113 24.94 -8.14 -5.66
N ARG A 114 25.40 -6.94 -5.28
CA ARG A 114 24.55 -5.94 -4.61
C ARG A 114 23.33 -5.51 -5.44
N ASP A 115 23.45 -5.49 -6.76
CA ASP A 115 22.39 -5.05 -7.67
C ASP A 115 21.61 -6.21 -8.30
N ASP A 116 21.89 -7.44 -7.87
CA ASP A 116 21.20 -8.64 -8.33
C ASP A 116 19.78 -8.70 -7.75
N PRO A 117 18.73 -8.88 -8.56
CA PRO A 117 17.35 -9.01 -8.11
C PRO A 117 17.12 -10.11 -7.07
N ARG A 118 17.98 -11.13 -7.01
CA ARG A 118 17.97 -12.16 -5.97
C ARG A 118 18.23 -11.60 -4.55
N ARG A 119 18.79 -10.39 -4.44
CA ARG A 119 18.94 -9.69 -3.15
C ARG A 119 17.72 -8.87 -2.73
N TYR A 120 16.76 -8.69 -3.62
CA TYR A 120 15.56 -7.92 -3.29
C TYR A 120 14.84 -8.58 -2.11
N THR A 121 14.26 -7.75 -1.25
CA THR A 121 13.29 -8.22 -0.27
C THR A 121 12.05 -8.75 -0.98
N PHE A 122 11.29 -9.64 -0.36
CA PHE A 122 10.01 -10.08 -0.90
C PHE A 122 9.03 -8.93 -1.08
N ASN A 123 9.10 -7.92 -0.20
CA ASN A 123 8.34 -6.69 -0.31
C ASN A 123 8.62 -5.97 -1.64
N LEU A 124 9.91 -5.77 -1.96
CA LEU A 124 10.33 -5.13 -3.21
C LEU A 124 9.95 -5.95 -4.44
N ASN A 125 10.06 -7.29 -4.38
CA ASN A 125 9.62 -8.15 -5.49
C ASN A 125 8.11 -7.99 -5.77
N LEU A 126 7.28 -7.94 -4.73
CA LEU A 126 5.83 -7.74 -4.92
C LEU A 126 5.53 -6.39 -5.55
N ILE A 127 6.25 -5.33 -5.15
CA ILE A 127 6.13 -3.99 -5.75
C ILE A 127 6.56 -4.03 -7.22
N ALA A 128 7.76 -4.56 -7.52
CA ALA A 128 8.31 -4.61 -8.88
C ALA A 128 7.48 -5.43 -9.85
N ASN A 129 6.79 -6.46 -9.35
CA ASN A 129 5.87 -7.28 -10.13
C ASN A 129 4.41 -6.74 -10.13
N GLY A 130 4.15 -5.59 -9.51
CA GLY A 130 2.84 -4.93 -9.49
C GLY A 130 1.77 -5.62 -8.62
N TRP A 131 2.16 -6.52 -7.72
CA TRP A 131 1.25 -7.22 -6.81
C TRP A 131 1.12 -6.57 -5.43
N ALA A 132 1.88 -5.52 -5.16
CA ALA A 132 1.72 -4.65 -4.01
C ALA A 132 1.88 -3.20 -4.42
N ALA A 133 0.97 -2.34 -4.01
CA ALA A 133 1.17 -0.90 -4.11
C ALA A 133 2.31 -0.47 -3.17
N PHE A 134 3.13 0.47 -3.63
CA PHE A 134 4.10 1.13 -2.77
C PHE A 134 3.35 2.01 -1.76
N PHE A 135 3.54 1.75 -0.48
CA PHE A 135 2.81 2.43 0.59
C PHE A 135 3.73 2.79 1.75
N PRO A 136 4.69 3.72 1.54
CA PRO A 136 5.59 4.19 2.57
C PRO A 136 4.85 5.06 3.59
N ILE A 137 5.15 4.85 4.88
CA ILE A 137 4.58 5.63 5.98
C ILE A 137 5.74 6.14 6.83
N TYR A 138 5.85 7.45 7.00
CA TYR A 138 6.79 8.06 7.93
C TYR A 138 6.41 7.73 9.39
N PRO A 139 7.39 7.45 10.29
CA PRO A 139 8.85 7.47 10.07
C PRO A 139 9.44 6.13 9.59
N SER A 140 8.64 5.10 9.39
CA SER A 140 9.10 3.73 9.04
C SER A 140 9.52 3.62 7.58
N LEU A 141 10.46 4.46 7.16
CA LEU A 141 11.00 4.47 5.80
C LEU A 141 12.26 3.61 5.71
N PRO A 142 12.51 2.94 4.56
CA PRO A 142 13.77 2.24 4.32
C PRO A 142 14.92 3.25 4.10
N SER A 143 16.15 2.74 3.99
CA SER A 143 17.30 3.58 3.63
C SER A 143 17.04 4.32 2.30
N ASN A 144 17.64 5.51 2.12
CA ASN A 144 17.42 6.33 0.92
C ASN A 144 17.63 5.54 -0.39
N ARG A 145 18.63 4.64 -0.42
CA ARG A 145 18.88 3.79 -1.59
C ARG A 145 17.71 2.84 -1.86
N ASP A 146 17.27 2.14 -0.84
CA ASP A 146 16.20 1.15 -0.97
C ASP A 146 14.85 1.84 -1.22
N PHE A 147 14.69 3.05 -0.69
CA PHE A 147 13.52 3.89 -0.95
C PHE A 147 13.43 4.29 -2.42
N ASN A 148 14.53 4.81 -2.99
CA ASN A 148 14.59 5.18 -4.41
C ASN A 148 14.40 3.96 -5.32
N LEU A 149 14.97 2.81 -4.96
CA LEU A 149 14.77 1.56 -5.69
C LEU A 149 13.30 1.12 -5.66
N ALA A 150 12.63 1.27 -4.51
CA ALA A 150 11.21 0.94 -4.38
C ALA A 150 10.31 1.89 -5.18
N ILE A 151 10.62 3.19 -5.23
CA ILE A 151 9.90 4.15 -6.08
C ILE A 151 10.05 3.77 -7.56
N ALA A 152 11.27 3.54 -8.04
CA ALA A 152 11.54 3.19 -9.43
C ALA A 152 10.85 1.87 -9.83
N ALA A 153 10.88 0.87 -8.94
CA ALA A 153 10.17 -0.40 -9.15
C ALA A 153 8.65 -0.23 -9.21
N ALA A 154 8.09 0.60 -8.32
CA ALA A 154 6.67 0.90 -8.29
C ALA A 154 6.21 1.69 -9.52
N GLU A 155 7.00 2.68 -9.95
CA GLU A 155 6.76 3.45 -11.17
C GLU A 155 6.74 2.55 -12.40
N THR A 156 7.76 1.69 -12.54
CA THR A 156 7.83 0.72 -13.65
C THR A 156 6.62 -0.20 -13.65
N ALA A 157 6.26 -0.76 -12.49
CA ALA A 157 5.10 -1.66 -12.39
C ALA A 157 3.77 -0.94 -12.72
N TRP A 158 3.65 0.33 -12.32
CA TRP A 158 2.47 1.14 -12.63
C TRP A 158 2.39 1.50 -14.12
N THR A 159 3.47 1.99 -14.72
CA THR A 159 3.49 2.43 -16.12
C THR A 159 3.38 1.26 -17.11
N GLU A 160 4.03 0.15 -16.81
CA GLU A 160 3.96 -1.07 -17.65
C GLU A 160 2.73 -1.94 -17.35
N LYS A 161 1.86 -1.52 -16.42
CA LYS A 161 0.66 -2.27 -16.03
C LYS A 161 0.99 -3.71 -15.62
N ARG A 162 1.90 -3.88 -14.68
CA ARG A 162 2.27 -5.23 -14.17
C ARG A 162 1.29 -5.72 -13.11
N GLY A 163 1.17 -7.05 -12.98
CA GLY A 163 0.45 -7.70 -11.88
C GLY A 163 -0.99 -7.23 -11.71
N ALA A 164 -1.34 -6.72 -10.54
CA ALA A 164 -2.69 -6.24 -10.23
C ALA A 164 -3.14 -5.07 -11.13
N TRP A 165 -2.22 -4.24 -11.60
CA TRP A 165 -2.53 -3.13 -12.51
C TRP A 165 -2.99 -3.62 -13.89
N ALA A 166 -2.44 -4.76 -14.36
CA ALA A 166 -2.92 -5.40 -15.59
C ALA A 166 -4.26 -6.13 -15.38
N SER A 167 -4.38 -6.85 -14.27
CA SER A 167 -5.51 -7.75 -14.04
C SER A 167 -6.77 -7.04 -13.60
N TYR A 168 -6.63 -5.93 -12.84
CA TYR A 168 -7.76 -5.25 -12.21
C TYR A 168 -7.91 -3.79 -12.63
N GLY A 169 -6.94 -3.21 -13.35
CA GLY A 169 -6.99 -1.83 -13.85
C GLY A 169 -6.71 -0.75 -12.80
N ASP A 170 -6.80 0.51 -13.24
CA ASP A 170 -6.46 1.68 -12.44
C ASP A 170 -7.57 2.09 -11.45
N ASP A 171 -8.77 1.60 -11.68
CA ASP A 171 -9.94 1.79 -10.82
C ASP A 171 -10.01 0.80 -9.65
N LEU A 172 -9.02 -0.10 -9.49
CA LEU A 172 -8.90 -0.92 -8.31
C LEU A 172 -8.79 -0.05 -7.05
N LEU A 173 -9.69 -0.29 -6.07
CA LEU A 173 -9.55 0.31 -4.74
C LEU A 173 -8.29 -0.21 -4.05
N LEU A 174 -7.35 0.68 -3.76
CA LEU A 174 -6.17 0.31 -2.97
C LEU A 174 -6.55 0.08 -1.51
N ALA A 175 -5.71 -0.62 -0.75
CA ALA A 175 -6.02 -0.99 0.63
C ALA A 175 -6.34 0.21 1.53
N TYR A 176 -5.69 1.37 1.34
CA TYR A 176 -6.01 2.61 2.04
C TYR A 176 -7.42 3.13 1.67
N GLU A 177 -7.70 3.23 0.39
CA GLU A 177 -8.97 3.71 -0.17
C GLU A 177 -10.13 2.80 0.25
N TYR A 178 -9.94 1.49 0.13
CA TYR A 178 -10.92 0.50 0.55
C TYR A 178 -11.25 0.63 2.04
N ARG A 179 -10.23 0.75 2.90
CA ARG A 179 -10.45 0.94 4.34
C ARG A 179 -11.14 2.25 4.66
N ALA A 180 -10.81 3.33 3.95
CA ALA A 180 -11.50 4.60 4.09
C ALA A 180 -13.00 4.45 3.77
N CYS A 181 -13.35 3.84 2.64
CA CYS A 181 -14.75 3.60 2.24
C CYS A 181 -15.52 2.73 3.25
N ILE A 182 -14.90 1.67 3.79
CA ILE A 182 -15.52 0.84 4.84
C ILE A 182 -15.77 1.64 6.12
N LYS A 183 -14.83 2.53 6.52
CA LYS A 183 -15.00 3.39 7.70
C LYS A 183 -16.10 4.43 7.50
N LEU A 184 -16.13 5.05 6.32
CA LEU A 184 -17.20 5.98 5.94
C LEU A 184 -18.58 5.30 5.96
N ALA A 185 -18.69 4.07 5.46
CA ALA A 185 -19.93 3.30 5.52
C ALA A 185 -20.37 2.98 6.94
N ALA A 186 -19.43 2.73 7.85
CA ALA A 186 -19.72 2.28 9.23
C ALA A 186 -20.02 3.41 10.21
N ALA A 187 -19.70 4.67 9.88
CA ALA A 187 -19.87 5.80 10.77
C ALA A 187 -21.35 6.19 10.95
N ALA A 188 -21.72 6.61 12.16
CA ALA A 188 -23.06 7.09 12.45
C ALA A 188 -23.28 8.54 11.97
N ASP A 189 -22.23 9.36 12.05
CA ASP A 189 -22.22 10.74 11.57
C ASP A 189 -21.05 11.02 10.63
N ALA A 190 -21.13 12.13 9.89
CA ALA A 190 -20.19 12.47 8.85
C ALA A 190 -18.81 12.87 9.40
N GLU A 191 -18.76 13.66 10.47
CA GLU A 191 -17.50 14.16 11.04
C GLU A 191 -16.66 13.01 11.60
N GLU A 192 -17.27 12.12 12.39
CA GLU A 192 -16.62 10.93 12.92
C GLU A 192 -16.12 10.01 11.78
N GLY A 193 -16.94 9.85 10.74
CA GLY A 193 -16.60 9.06 9.57
C GLY A 193 -15.36 9.58 8.86
N ILE A 194 -15.32 10.87 8.57
CA ILE A 194 -14.19 11.55 7.92
C ILE A 194 -12.93 11.43 8.77
N LYS A 195 -13.02 11.76 10.06
CA LYS A 195 -11.89 11.67 10.99
C LYS A 195 -11.30 10.27 11.09
N LYS A 196 -12.14 9.23 11.06
CA LYS A 196 -11.67 7.84 11.08
C LYS A 196 -11.09 7.40 9.73
N ALA A 197 -11.66 7.87 8.62
CA ALA A 197 -11.25 7.46 7.28
C ALA A 197 -9.91 8.07 6.86
N PHE A 198 -9.73 9.37 7.09
CA PHE A 198 -8.59 10.14 6.61
C PHE A 198 -7.73 10.62 7.79
N GLN A 199 -6.66 9.89 8.09
CA GLN A 199 -5.78 10.14 9.23
C GLN A 199 -4.32 10.39 8.82
N ARG A 200 -4.05 10.40 7.51
CA ARG A 200 -2.69 10.55 7.00
C ARG A 200 -2.68 11.57 5.89
N VAL A 201 -1.77 12.49 6.02
CA VAL A 201 -1.43 13.47 4.99
C VAL A 201 -0.65 12.75 3.90
N CYS A 202 -0.98 13.01 2.65
CA CYS A 202 -0.23 12.54 1.50
C CYS A 202 0.77 13.61 1.05
N VAL A 203 1.97 13.14 0.64
CA VAL A 203 3.01 13.94 0.01
C VAL A 203 3.32 13.35 -1.35
N ASP A 204 3.43 14.19 -2.37
CA ASP A 204 3.90 13.80 -3.70
C ASP A 204 5.42 13.68 -3.71
N LEU A 205 5.94 12.45 -3.83
CA LEU A 205 7.38 12.17 -3.83
C LEU A 205 8.16 12.78 -5.01
N ARG A 206 7.49 13.23 -6.07
CA ARG A 206 8.14 13.88 -7.23
C ARG A 206 8.55 15.31 -6.91
N SER A 207 7.78 16.00 -6.10
CA SER A 207 7.93 17.42 -5.78
C SER A 207 8.19 17.68 -4.30
N LEU A 208 8.04 16.67 -3.44
CA LEU A 208 7.99 16.76 -1.99
C LEU A 208 6.88 17.70 -1.48
N LYS A 209 5.86 17.95 -2.31
CA LYS A 209 4.74 18.82 -1.97
C LYS A 209 3.73 18.10 -1.09
N ILE A 210 3.31 18.74 0.00
CA ILE A 210 2.23 18.27 0.86
C ILE A 210 0.92 18.51 0.13
N VAL A 211 0.18 17.44 -0.18
CA VAL A 211 -1.14 17.52 -0.83
C VAL A 211 -2.31 17.30 0.17
N GLY A 212 -2.00 17.19 1.45
CA GLY A 212 -2.97 17.11 2.52
C GLY A 212 -3.67 15.76 2.66
N LEU A 213 -4.77 15.74 3.42
CA LEU A 213 -5.55 14.52 3.69
C LEU A 213 -6.30 14.00 2.47
N TYR A 214 -6.65 14.91 1.56
CA TYR A 214 -7.61 14.65 0.49
C TYR A 214 -7.01 14.68 -0.92
N GLY A 215 -5.81 15.24 -1.11
CA GLY A 215 -5.21 15.45 -2.43
C GLY A 215 -4.57 14.22 -3.07
N PHE A 216 -4.55 13.08 -2.38
CA PHE A 216 -3.88 11.85 -2.87
C PHE A 216 -4.50 11.28 -4.16
N TYR A 217 -5.73 11.60 -4.48
CA TYR A 217 -6.40 11.13 -5.69
C TYR A 217 -5.69 11.57 -6.98
N ASP A 218 -5.01 12.71 -6.95
CA ASP A 218 -4.29 13.29 -8.10
C ASP A 218 -2.84 12.78 -8.22
N ILE A 219 -2.37 12.01 -7.25
CA ILE A 219 -1.01 11.48 -7.21
C ILE A 219 -1.02 10.01 -7.61
N PRO A 220 -0.24 9.59 -8.62
CA PRO A 220 -0.09 8.18 -8.94
C PRO A 220 0.35 7.37 -7.70
N PRO A 221 -0.17 6.14 -7.50
CA PRO A 221 0.09 5.34 -6.30
C PRO A 221 1.58 5.14 -5.99
N CYS A 222 2.44 5.07 -7.01
CA CYS A 222 3.89 4.90 -6.88
C CYS A 222 4.61 6.10 -6.26
N TYR A 223 3.98 7.26 -6.19
CA TYR A 223 4.58 8.50 -5.68
C TYR A 223 3.93 9.02 -4.41
N ARG A 224 3.06 8.26 -3.75
CA ARG A 224 2.39 8.66 -2.51
C ARG A 224 3.22 8.30 -1.29
N LEU A 225 3.69 9.31 -0.52
CA LEU A 225 4.23 9.14 0.82
C LEU A 225 3.14 9.53 1.83
N TRP A 226 2.99 8.73 2.89
CA TRP A 226 1.97 8.95 3.90
C TRP A 226 2.60 9.32 5.23
N ILE A 227 2.04 10.34 5.88
CA ILE A 227 2.51 10.87 7.16
C ILE A 227 1.31 10.99 8.09
N TRP A 228 1.39 10.50 9.31
CA TRP A 228 0.35 10.77 10.29
C TRP A 228 0.29 12.27 10.59
N GLU A 229 -0.90 12.83 10.81
CA GLU A 229 -1.07 14.27 11.06
C GLU A 229 -0.21 14.75 12.22
N GLN A 230 -0.08 13.95 13.27
CA GLN A 230 0.73 14.26 14.46
C GLN A 230 2.23 14.34 14.17
N ASP A 231 2.71 13.63 13.15
CA ASP A 231 4.12 13.53 12.78
C ASP A 231 4.48 14.52 11.65
N LEU A 232 3.49 15.27 11.12
CA LEU A 232 3.67 16.11 9.94
C LEU A 232 4.71 17.22 10.14
N ALA A 233 4.73 17.86 11.32
CA ALA A 233 5.66 18.95 11.60
C ALA A 233 7.12 18.45 11.56
N GLU A 234 7.39 17.36 12.26
CA GLU A 234 8.71 16.71 12.29
C GLU A 234 9.12 16.20 10.89
N ALA A 235 8.21 15.53 10.20
CA ALA A 235 8.47 15.03 8.85
C ALA A 235 8.75 16.17 7.86
N THR A 236 8.07 17.31 7.99
CA THR A 236 8.30 18.48 7.14
C THR A 236 9.72 19.01 7.28
N GLU A 237 10.23 19.09 8.48
CA GLU A 237 11.60 19.54 8.76
C GLU A 237 12.63 18.52 8.28
N ILE A 238 12.48 17.23 8.65
CA ILE A 238 13.45 16.17 8.34
C ILE A 238 13.51 15.87 6.84
N LEU A 239 12.38 15.82 6.16
CA LEU A 239 12.29 15.49 4.74
C LEU A 239 12.34 16.73 3.82
N ASN A 240 12.44 17.93 4.37
CA ASN A 240 12.38 19.21 3.64
C ASN A 240 11.14 19.30 2.74
N LEU A 241 9.96 19.00 3.31
CA LEU A 241 8.71 19.01 2.56
C LEU A 241 8.28 20.44 2.22
N VAL A 242 7.67 20.59 1.05
CA VAL A 242 7.16 21.88 0.55
C VAL A 242 5.70 22.02 0.94
N GLN A 243 5.38 23.11 1.65
CA GLN A 243 4.00 23.55 1.90
C GLN A 243 3.49 24.34 0.69
N GLU A 244 2.17 24.33 0.49
CA GLU A 244 1.53 25.20 -0.53
C GLU A 244 1.64 26.66 -0.17
#